data_9b38d469460be0edae90a2db635d6fd4
#
_entry.id   9b38d469460be0edae90a2db635d6fd4
#
_cell.length_a   1.000
_cell.length_b   1.000
_cell.length_c   1.000
_cell.angle_alpha   90.00
_cell.angle_beta   90.00
_cell.angle_gamma   90.00
#
_symmetry.space_group_name_H-M   'P 1'
#
loop_
_entity.id
_entity.type
_entity.pdbx_description
1 polymer ?
#
loop_
_entity_poly.entity_id
_entity_poly.type
_entity_poly.pdbx_seq_one_letter_code
_entity_poly.pdbx_strand_id
1 'polypeptide(L)'
;DATVTAYNAPFAKYFPTEAYSEGYTKNLGISFTKKKICGFSASRPKVFMPIFDTAIDKEIARRFRSAGARTEQVVIRNNDEKEFTKSVEEFSKTLKNCQILVLNDGNLLLNALFMRDEIKAAVEELLSRDGLILGVGQGFKLLLETGLLPYGKFTANENVQAALSENVGAKKTCGIRRVRISSNLSPWFNGVKTGDVFKVQTSEKDGRFVISKALSDALIVKGQVAAQYIDLNDNATMETPYNPGGSAEAIEGIFSPDGRIYGRATRFSRVSDHLYENVPGEWDAKIFESGVKYFK
;
A
#
# COMPACT_ATOMS: atom_id res chain seq x y z
N ASP A 1 31.40 -6.91 9.96
CA ASP A 1 32.14 -8.13 10.27
C ASP A 1 32.09 -9.04 9.04
N ALA A 2 33.28 -9.44 8.53
CA ALA A 2 33.47 -10.16 7.26
C ALA A 2 32.61 -11.46 7.19
N THR A 3 32.44 -12.15 8.31
CA THR A 3 31.66 -13.39 8.41
C THR A 3 30.15 -13.15 8.17
N VAL A 4 29.60 -12.09 8.74
CA VAL A 4 28.19 -11.69 8.56
C VAL A 4 27.96 -11.24 7.12
N THR A 5 28.90 -10.49 6.56
CA THR A 5 28.84 -10.05 5.16
C THR A 5 28.88 -11.25 4.20
N ALA A 6 29.77 -12.21 4.42
CA ALA A 6 29.87 -13.42 3.60
C ALA A 6 28.61 -14.32 3.73
N TYR A 7 28.02 -14.41 4.91
CA TYR A 7 26.77 -15.14 5.16
C TYR A 7 25.57 -14.51 4.44
N ASN A 8 25.49 -13.19 4.44
CA ASN A 8 24.39 -12.45 3.83
C ASN A 8 24.55 -12.23 2.31
N ALA A 9 25.75 -12.33 1.76
CA ALA A 9 26.04 -12.07 0.36
C ALA A 9 25.15 -12.85 -0.65
N PRO A 10 24.86 -14.15 -0.45
CA PRO A 10 23.95 -14.89 -1.34
C PRO A 10 22.53 -14.35 -1.32
N PHE A 11 22.08 -13.83 -0.17
CA PHE A 11 20.72 -13.29 -0.01
C PHE A 11 20.62 -11.84 -0.45
N ALA A 12 21.69 -11.06 -0.35
CA ALA A 12 21.74 -9.65 -0.75
C ALA A 12 21.40 -9.44 -2.23
N LYS A 13 21.66 -10.45 -3.07
CA LYS A 13 21.30 -10.42 -4.49
C LYS A 13 19.78 -10.44 -4.71
N TYR A 14 19.03 -11.14 -3.85
CA TYR A 14 17.59 -11.32 -3.97
C TYR A 14 16.82 -10.44 -2.98
N PHE A 15 17.46 -10.09 -1.88
CA PHE A 15 16.91 -9.25 -0.81
C PHE A 15 17.96 -8.22 -0.45
N PRO A 16 17.99 -7.05 -1.10
CA PRO A 16 18.93 -6.00 -0.75
C PRO A 16 18.73 -5.63 0.72
N THR A 17 19.69 -6.04 1.55
CA THR A 17 19.65 -5.84 3.01
C THR A 17 20.40 -4.59 3.45
N GLU A 18 20.99 -3.82 2.52
CA GLU A 18 21.69 -2.61 2.88
C GLU A 18 20.74 -1.64 3.55
N ALA A 19 20.93 -1.49 4.85
CA ALA A 19 20.35 -0.40 5.61
C ALA A 19 21.00 0.89 5.09
N TYR A 20 20.25 1.67 4.30
CA TYR A 20 20.68 2.99 3.92
C TYR A 20 20.78 3.84 5.19
N SER A 21 21.94 4.44 5.36
CA SER A 21 22.36 5.47 6.30
C SER A 21 21.50 5.62 7.58
N GLU A 22 22.16 5.45 8.71
CA GLU A 22 21.71 5.99 10.01
C GLU A 22 21.49 7.50 9.86
N GLY A 23 20.41 8.01 10.43
CA GLY A 23 20.17 9.43 10.52
C GLY A 23 18.94 9.94 9.75
N TYR A 24 18.99 11.21 9.39
CA TYR A 24 17.91 11.90 8.66
C TYR A 24 18.03 11.64 7.16
N THR A 25 16.89 11.46 6.51
CA THR A 25 16.77 11.52 5.07
C THR A 25 16.09 12.82 4.65
N LYS A 26 16.11 13.13 3.37
CA LYS A 26 15.52 14.37 2.86
C LYS A 26 13.99 14.31 2.94
N ASN A 27 13.38 15.40 3.44
CA ASN A 27 11.94 15.60 3.31
C ASN A 27 11.57 15.72 1.83
N LEU A 28 10.82 14.74 1.32
CA LEU A 28 10.33 14.76 -0.04
C LEU A 28 9.08 15.64 -0.14
N GLY A 29 8.91 16.30 -1.29
CA GLY A 29 7.76 17.17 -1.51
C GLY A 29 7.56 17.46 -2.99
N ILE A 30 6.69 16.69 -3.66
CA ILE A 30 6.30 16.91 -5.05
C ILE A 30 4.81 17.15 -5.15
N SER A 31 4.42 18.33 -5.61
CA SER A 31 3.03 18.73 -5.74
C SER A 31 2.60 18.75 -7.19
N PHE A 32 1.48 18.11 -7.48
CA PHE A 32 0.81 18.14 -8.77
C PHE A 32 -0.41 19.04 -8.68
N THR A 33 -0.52 20.01 -9.58
CA THR A 33 -1.61 21.01 -9.59
C THR A 33 -2.92 20.46 -10.14
N LYS A 34 -2.84 19.50 -11.08
CA LYS A 34 -4.02 18.87 -11.68
C LYS A 34 -4.47 17.69 -10.82
N LYS A 35 -5.69 17.77 -10.31
CA LYS A 35 -6.36 16.61 -9.71
C LYS A 35 -6.68 15.60 -10.81
N LYS A 36 -6.39 14.33 -10.56
CA LYS A 36 -6.80 13.25 -11.44
C LYS A 36 -8.29 12.98 -11.26
N ILE A 37 -9.00 12.91 -12.37
CA ILE A 37 -10.43 12.63 -12.45
C ILE A 37 -10.58 11.44 -13.39
N CYS A 38 -11.49 10.52 -13.07
CA CYS A 38 -11.80 9.38 -13.92
C CYS A 38 -12.48 9.83 -15.22
N GLY A 39 -12.20 9.14 -16.32
CA GLY A 39 -12.83 9.42 -17.61
C GLY A 39 -14.31 9.05 -17.68
N PHE A 40 -14.84 8.32 -16.70
CA PHE A 40 -16.27 8.00 -16.60
C PHE A 40 -16.77 8.24 -15.17
N SER A 41 -18.08 8.47 -15.04
CA SER A 41 -18.69 8.74 -13.72
C SER A 41 -19.46 7.52 -13.22
N ALA A 42 -19.36 7.27 -11.91
CA ALA A 42 -20.17 6.31 -11.18
C ALA A 42 -20.75 6.99 -9.93
N SER A 43 -22.06 7.16 -9.90
CA SER A 43 -22.77 7.82 -8.78
C SER A 43 -22.50 7.12 -7.44
N ARG A 44 -22.31 5.80 -7.47
CA ARG A 44 -22.02 4.95 -6.32
C ARG A 44 -20.98 3.89 -6.67
N PRO A 45 -19.68 4.25 -6.68
CA PRO A 45 -18.62 3.31 -7.02
C PRO A 45 -18.67 2.04 -6.18
N LYS A 46 -18.39 0.91 -6.79
CA LYS A 46 -18.30 -0.38 -6.12
C LYS A 46 -16.86 -0.67 -5.74
N VAL A 47 -16.68 -1.06 -4.50
CA VAL A 47 -15.38 -1.42 -3.92
C VAL A 47 -15.39 -2.91 -3.64
N PHE A 48 -14.49 -3.64 -4.28
CA PHE A 48 -14.29 -5.06 -4.04
C PHE A 48 -13.21 -5.28 -2.99
N MET A 49 -13.55 -6.06 -1.97
CA MET A 49 -12.69 -6.43 -0.85
C MET A 49 -12.72 -7.95 -0.70
N PRO A 50 -11.80 -8.71 -1.32
CA PRO A 50 -11.72 -10.14 -1.12
C PRO A 50 -11.36 -10.45 0.33
N ILE A 51 -11.99 -11.49 0.89
CA ILE A 51 -11.77 -11.94 2.26
C ILE A 51 -10.93 -13.20 2.22
N PHE A 52 -9.76 -13.13 2.83
CA PHE A 52 -8.85 -14.24 3.04
C PHE A 52 -8.88 -14.59 4.52
N ASP A 53 -9.20 -15.86 4.85
CA ASP A 53 -9.31 -16.31 6.24
C ASP A 53 -10.39 -15.54 7.03
N THR A 54 -10.19 -15.26 8.30
CA THR A 54 -11.22 -14.75 9.22
C THR A 54 -11.23 -13.23 9.38
N ALA A 55 -10.25 -12.52 8.82
CA ALA A 55 -10.06 -11.10 9.05
C ALA A 55 -10.87 -10.22 8.08
N ILE A 56 -12.12 -9.95 8.41
CA ILE A 56 -12.89 -8.91 7.73
C ILE A 56 -12.48 -7.56 8.30
N ASP A 57 -11.85 -6.71 7.50
CA ASP A 57 -11.63 -5.32 7.90
C ASP A 57 -12.93 -4.52 7.76
N LYS A 58 -13.71 -4.57 8.84
CA LYS A 58 -14.99 -3.85 8.93
C LYS A 58 -14.80 -2.33 8.87
N GLU A 59 -13.63 -1.84 9.30
CA GLU A 59 -13.35 -0.39 9.33
C GLU A 59 -13.14 0.17 7.93
N ILE A 60 -12.33 -0.46 7.10
CA ILE A 60 -12.15 -0.04 5.70
C ILE A 60 -13.49 -0.06 4.96
N ALA A 61 -14.26 -1.14 5.10
CA ALA A 61 -15.58 -1.24 4.48
C ALA A 61 -16.55 -0.16 4.97
N ARG A 62 -16.54 0.16 6.28
CA ARG A 62 -17.34 1.23 6.87
C ARG A 62 -16.98 2.59 6.26
N ARG A 63 -15.70 2.91 6.16
CA ARG A 63 -15.21 4.19 5.63
C ARG A 63 -15.55 4.38 4.16
N PHE A 64 -15.42 3.34 3.32
CA PHE A 64 -15.87 3.41 1.94
C PHE A 64 -17.38 3.65 1.82
N ARG A 65 -18.20 2.97 2.66
CA ARG A 65 -19.65 3.20 2.69
C ARG A 65 -19.99 4.62 3.13
N SER A 66 -19.31 5.15 4.16
CA SER A 66 -19.47 6.54 4.61
C SER A 66 -19.08 7.55 3.53
N ALA A 67 -18.09 7.24 2.69
CA ALA A 67 -17.72 8.05 1.52
C ALA A 67 -18.74 7.95 0.36
N GLY A 68 -19.73 7.07 0.45
CA GLY A 68 -20.82 6.90 -0.51
C GLY A 68 -20.57 5.82 -1.56
N ALA A 69 -19.66 4.87 -1.31
CA ALA A 69 -19.45 3.69 -2.14
C ALA A 69 -20.35 2.52 -1.73
N ARG A 70 -20.41 1.48 -2.57
CA ARG A 70 -20.90 0.14 -2.23
C ARG A 70 -19.72 -0.79 -2.03
N THR A 71 -19.76 -1.65 -1.02
CA THR A 71 -18.72 -2.67 -0.79
C THR A 71 -19.23 -4.03 -1.18
N GLU A 72 -18.46 -4.72 -2.01
CA GLU A 72 -18.68 -6.11 -2.43
C GLU A 72 -17.59 -6.98 -1.78
N GLN A 73 -17.96 -8.13 -1.27
CA GLN A 73 -17.04 -9.03 -0.58
C GLN A 73 -17.24 -10.47 -1.08
N VAL A 74 -16.16 -11.17 -1.34
CA VAL A 74 -16.12 -12.57 -1.70
C VAL A 74 -15.14 -13.28 -0.79
N VAL A 75 -15.58 -14.37 -0.18
CA VAL A 75 -14.71 -15.22 0.64
C VAL A 75 -13.92 -16.14 -0.27
N ILE A 76 -12.62 -16.03 -0.22
CA ILE A 76 -11.72 -16.90 -0.99
C ILE A 76 -11.50 -18.20 -0.21
N ARG A 77 -11.95 -19.31 -0.77
CA ARG A 77 -11.84 -20.64 -0.19
C ARG A 77 -10.78 -21.44 -0.90
N ASN A 78 -10.07 -22.27 -0.15
CA ASN A 78 -8.98 -23.11 -0.63
C ASN A 78 -8.95 -24.47 0.11
N ASN A 79 -10.13 -25.04 0.39
CA ASN A 79 -10.19 -26.36 1.02
C ASN A 79 -9.84 -27.46 0.02
N ASP A 80 -10.19 -27.25 -1.25
CA ASP A 80 -9.82 -28.10 -2.37
C ASP A 80 -9.70 -27.29 -3.67
N GLU A 81 -9.15 -27.88 -4.73
CA GLU A 81 -8.94 -27.22 -6.03
C GLU A 81 -10.27 -26.77 -6.67
N LYS A 82 -11.36 -27.46 -6.44
CA LYS A 82 -12.68 -27.10 -6.98
C LYS A 82 -13.24 -25.84 -6.31
N GLU A 83 -13.10 -25.72 -4.99
CA GLU A 83 -13.51 -24.53 -4.26
C GLU A 83 -12.61 -23.34 -4.59
N PHE A 84 -11.31 -23.59 -4.74
CA PHE A 84 -10.38 -22.53 -5.17
C PHE A 84 -10.71 -22.01 -6.56
N THR A 85 -10.95 -22.90 -7.53
CA THR A 85 -11.35 -22.51 -8.90
C THR A 85 -12.64 -21.68 -8.89
N LYS A 86 -13.66 -22.08 -8.11
CA LYS A 86 -14.87 -21.27 -7.95
C LYS A 86 -14.57 -19.88 -7.35
N SER A 87 -13.67 -19.81 -6.37
CA SER A 87 -13.28 -18.53 -5.77
C SER A 87 -12.57 -17.63 -6.78
N VAL A 88 -11.75 -18.19 -7.68
CA VAL A 88 -11.13 -17.46 -8.81
C VAL A 88 -12.19 -16.89 -9.76
N GLU A 89 -13.18 -17.70 -10.13
CA GLU A 89 -14.28 -17.29 -11.00
C GLU A 89 -15.12 -16.16 -10.36
N GLU A 90 -15.49 -16.32 -9.08
CA GLU A 90 -16.26 -15.32 -8.33
C GLU A 90 -15.49 -14.02 -8.15
N PHE A 91 -14.20 -14.10 -7.87
CA PHE A 91 -13.32 -12.93 -7.79
C PHE A 91 -13.33 -12.16 -9.11
N SER A 92 -13.02 -12.85 -10.21
CA SER A 92 -12.94 -12.26 -11.55
C SER A 92 -14.27 -11.63 -11.94
N LYS A 93 -15.39 -12.33 -11.75
CA LYS A 93 -16.75 -11.84 -12.03
C LYS A 93 -17.10 -10.60 -11.20
N THR A 94 -16.74 -10.58 -9.92
CA THR A 94 -17.02 -9.45 -9.03
C THR A 94 -16.18 -8.26 -9.41
N LEU A 95 -14.87 -8.45 -9.67
CA LEU A 95 -13.95 -7.38 -10.01
C LEU A 95 -14.35 -6.66 -11.32
N LYS A 96 -14.86 -7.39 -12.33
CA LYS A 96 -15.36 -6.82 -13.58
C LYS A 96 -16.45 -5.76 -13.37
N ASN A 97 -17.20 -5.84 -12.28
CA ASN A 97 -18.29 -4.91 -11.95
C ASN A 97 -17.89 -3.82 -10.94
N CYS A 98 -16.64 -3.82 -10.49
CA CYS A 98 -16.17 -2.90 -9.47
C CYS A 98 -15.22 -1.85 -10.07
N GLN A 99 -15.08 -0.73 -9.38
CA GLN A 99 -14.21 0.39 -9.75
C GLN A 99 -12.96 0.44 -8.87
N ILE A 100 -13.03 -0.15 -7.69
CA ILE A 100 -11.95 -0.13 -6.70
C ILE A 100 -11.70 -1.55 -6.22
N LEU A 101 -10.44 -1.96 -6.19
CA LEU A 101 -9.97 -3.19 -5.53
C LEU A 101 -9.19 -2.82 -4.27
N VAL A 102 -9.53 -3.44 -3.14
CA VAL A 102 -8.80 -3.27 -1.89
C VAL A 102 -8.23 -4.61 -1.45
N LEU A 103 -6.92 -4.66 -1.30
CA LEU A 103 -6.16 -5.80 -0.81
C LEU A 103 -5.64 -5.43 0.59
N ASN A 104 -6.39 -5.83 1.60
CA ASN A 104 -6.04 -5.60 2.99
C ASN A 104 -5.84 -6.94 3.68
N ASP A 105 -4.66 -7.13 4.22
CA ASP A 105 -4.18 -8.40 4.70
C ASP A 105 -4.19 -9.50 3.62
N GLY A 106 -3.67 -10.62 3.94
CA GLY A 106 -3.54 -11.76 3.05
C GLY A 106 -2.53 -12.73 3.63
N ASN A 107 -2.53 -13.91 3.08
CA ASN A 107 -1.61 -14.97 3.40
C ASN A 107 -1.11 -15.58 2.09
N LEU A 108 -0.53 -16.76 2.14
CA LEU A 108 -0.10 -17.51 0.95
C LEU A 108 -1.22 -17.70 -0.08
N LEU A 109 -2.48 -17.68 0.36
CA LEU A 109 -3.64 -17.81 -0.51
C LEU A 109 -3.81 -16.59 -1.43
N LEU A 110 -3.51 -15.39 -0.94
CA LEU A 110 -3.51 -14.17 -1.75
C LEU A 110 -2.50 -14.27 -2.89
N ASN A 111 -1.29 -14.75 -2.61
CA ASN A 111 -0.25 -14.95 -3.62
C ASN A 111 -0.68 -16.01 -4.64
N ALA A 112 -1.19 -17.16 -4.19
CA ALA A 112 -1.69 -18.22 -5.06
C ALA A 112 -2.81 -17.73 -5.99
N LEU A 113 -3.71 -16.89 -5.49
CA LEU A 113 -4.79 -16.29 -6.28
C LEU A 113 -4.23 -15.39 -7.40
N PHE A 114 -3.26 -14.53 -7.10
CA PHE A 114 -2.67 -13.60 -8.06
C PHE A 114 -1.70 -14.25 -9.06
N MET A 115 -1.35 -15.53 -8.87
CA MET A 115 -0.64 -16.32 -9.88
C MET A 115 -1.55 -16.81 -11.00
N ARG A 116 -2.88 -16.83 -10.80
CA ARG A 116 -3.84 -17.29 -11.82
C ARG A 116 -4.00 -16.23 -12.91
N ASP A 117 -3.96 -16.67 -14.16
CA ASP A 117 -4.03 -15.77 -15.32
C ASP A 117 -5.39 -15.07 -15.43
N GLU A 118 -6.47 -15.73 -15.00
CA GLU A 118 -7.81 -15.14 -14.94
C GLU A 118 -7.87 -13.92 -13.99
N ILE A 119 -7.13 -13.98 -12.88
CA ILE A 119 -7.05 -12.88 -11.92
C ILE A 119 -6.20 -11.74 -12.48
N LYS A 120 -5.06 -12.07 -13.09
CA LYS A 120 -4.21 -11.05 -13.74
C LYS A 120 -5.00 -10.30 -14.81
N ALA A 121 -5.70 -11.03 -15.68
CA ALA A 121 -6.55 -10.44 -16.72
C ALA A 121 -7.66 -9.54 -16.14
N ALA A 122 -8.30 -9.97 -15.04
CA ALA A 122 -9.34 -9.17 -14.39
C ALA A 122 -8.79 -7.89 -13.75
N VAL A 123 -7.58 -7.93 -13.19
CA VAL A 123 -6.89 -6.76 -12.62
C VAL A 123 -6.47 -5.80 -13.74
N GLU A 124 -5.92 -6.31 -14.83
CA GLU A 124 -5.56 -5.51 -16.01
C GLU A 124 -6.79 -4.83 -16.63
N GLU A 125 -7.91 -5.57 -16.73
CA GLU A 125 -9.19 -5.02 -17.16
C GLU A 125 -9.68 -3.90 -16.24
N LEU A 126 -9.56 -4.05 -14.90
CA LEU A 126 -9.86 -2.99 -13.94
C LEU A 126 -9.03 -1.73 -14.23
N LEU A 127 -7.72 -1.90 -14.38
CA LEU A 127 -6.81 -0.78 -14.65
C LEU A 127 -7.06 -0.12 -16.02
N SER A 128 -7.42 -0.90 -17.04
CA SER A 128 -7.77 -0.36 -18.38
C SER A 128 -9.01 0.52 -18.36
N ARG A 129 -9.89 0.33 -17.37
CA ARG A 129 -11.12 1.11 -17.12
C ARG A 129 -10.93 2.21 -16.07
N ASP A 130 -9.73 2.74 -15.92
CA ASP A 130 -9.39 3.75 -14.90
C ASP A 130 -9.66 3.32 -13.43
N GLY A 131 -9.71 2.02 -13.16
CA GLY A 131 -9.93 1.49 -11.84
C GLY A 131 -8.81 1.82 -10.85
N LEU A 132 -9.14 1.81 -9.56
CA LEU A 132 -8.19 2.07 -8.47
C LEU A 132 -7.87 0.81 -7.69
N ILE A 133 -6.63 0.70 -7.21
CA ILE A 133 -6.19 -0.39 -6.32
C ILE A 133 -5.55 0.20 -5.07
N LEU A 134 -5.94 -0.34 -3.91
CA LEU A 134 -5.35 -0.04 -2.61
C LEU A 134 -4.79 -1.31 -1.99
N GLY A 135 -3.50 -1.34 -1.70
CA GLY A 135 -2.84 -2.43 -0.98
C GLY A 135 -2.37 -1.98 0.41
N VAL A 136 -2.72 -2.74 1.44
CA VAL A 136 -2.37 -2.43 2.84
C VAL A 136 -1.66 -3.63 3.45
N GLY A 137 -0.52 -3.42 4.11
CA GLY A 137 0.23 -4.48 4.75
C GLY A 137 0.60 -5.61 3.77
N GLN A 138 0.06 -6.82 3.94
CA GLN A 138 0.31 -7.94 3.03
C GLN A 138 -0.23 -7.68 1.61
N GLY A 139 -1.30 -6.92 1.46
CA GLY A 139 -1.77 -6.47 0.15
C GLY A 139 -0.74 -5.55 -0.55
N PHE A 140 -0.06 -4.69 0.18
CA PHE A 140 1.05 -3.89 -0.37
C PHE A 140 2.22 -4.79 -0.79
N LYS A 141 2.58 -5.78 0.05
CA LYS A 141 3.62 -6.76 -0.27
C LYS A 141 3.33 -7.48 -1.58
N LEU A 142 2.10 -7.96 -1.77
CA LEU A 142 1.67 -8.60 -3.02
C LEU A 142 1.81 -7.65 -4.22
N LEU A 143 1.38 -6.39 -4.09
CA LEU A 143 1.50 -5.42 -5.18
C LEU A 143 2.97 -5.19 -5.59
N LEU A 144 3.90 -5.26 -4.64
CA LEU A 144 5.35 -5.22 -4.93
C LEU A 144 5.80 -6.49 -5.62
N GLU A 145 5.47 -7.66 -5.08
CA GLU A 145 5.87 -8.98 -5.62
C GLU A 145 5.37 -9.22 -7.04
N THR A 146 4.21 -8.67 -7.40
CA THR A 146 3.62 -8.77 -8.74
C THR A 146 4.10 -7.70 -9.72
N GLY A 147 4.82 -6.67 -9.25
CA GLY A 147 5.26 -5.53 -10.06
C GLY A 147 4.18 -4.49 -10.32
N LEU A 148 2.94 -4.71 -9.87
CA LEU A 148 1.90 -3.68 -9.93
C LEU A 148 2.34 -2.40 -9.21
N LEU A 149 3.14 -2.51 -8.18
CA LEU A 149 3.98 -1.45 -7.63
C LEU A 149 5.45 -1.84 -7.76
N PRO A 150 6.30 -0.92 -8.15
CA PRO A 150 6.06 0.49 -8.51
C PRO A 150 5.76 0.71 -10.01
N TYR A 151 5.61 -0.34 -10.82
CA TYR A 151 5.62 -0.23 -12.29
C TYR A 151 4.24 -0.01 -12.92
N GLY A 152 3.14 -0.24 -12.21
CA GLY A 152 1.76 -0.10 -12.70
C GLY A 152 1.28 -1.25 -13.59
N LYS A 153 2.04 -2.34 -13.67
CA LYS A 153 1.74 -3.53 -14.49
C LYS A 153 2.37 -4.77 -13.88
N PHE A 154 1.84 -5.94 -14.21
CA PHE A 154 2.49 -7.19 -13.83
C PHE A 154 3.88 -7.28 -14.43
N THR A 155 4.85 -7.73 -13.62
CA THR A 155 6.26 -7.83 -13.98
C THR A 155 6.79 -9.15 -13.47
N ALA A 156 7.68 -9.81 -14.22
CA ALA A 156 8.31 -11.04 -13.78
C ALA A 156 9.12 -10.81 -12.49
N ASN A 157 9.04 -11.74 -11.55
CA ASN A 157 9.63 -11.62 -10.20
C ASN A 157 11.13 -11.27 -10.22
N GLU A 158 11.88 -11.77 -11.19
CA GLU A 158 13.32 -11.48 -11.36
C GLU A 158 13.64 -10.01 -11.63
N ASN A 159 12.65 -9.22 -12.07
CA ASN A 159 12.80 -7.81 -12.37
C ASN A 159 12.24 -6.89 -11.26
N VAL A 160 11.72 -7.47 -10.19
CA VAL A 160 11.19 -6.70 -9.05
C VAL A 160 12.36 -6.24 -8.16
N GLN A 161 12.50 -4.93 -8.00
CA GLN A 161 13.60 -4.29 -7.26
C GLN A 161 13.12 -3.59 -5.97
N ALA A 162 11.90 -3.87 -5.55
CA ALA A 162 11.33 -3.35 -4.31
C ALA A 162 10.56 -4.45 -3.60
N ALA A 163 10.65 -4.50 -2.28
CA ALA A 163 10.00 -5.50 -1.46
C ALA A 163 9.54 -4.95 -0.11
N LEU A 164 8.57 -5.61 0.50
CA LEU A 164 8.25 -5.42 1.91
C LEU A 164 8.85 -6.62 2.68
N SER A 165 9.80 -6.34 3.55
CA SER A 165 10.59 -7.33 4.30
C SER A 165 10.29 -7.27 5.79
N GLU A 166 10.84 -8.21 6.54
CA GLU A 166 10.80 -8.17 8.01
C GLU A 166 11.46 -6.89 8.54
N ASN A 167 10.90 -6.38 9.62
CA ASN A 167 11.44 -5.21 10.33
C ASN A 167 12.86 -5.49 10.83
N VAL A 168 13.65 -4.44 10.99
CA VAL A 168 14.96 -4.55 11.61
C VAL A 168 14.82 -5.23 12.99
N GLY A 169 15.63 -6.27 13.22
CA GLY A 169 15.57 -7.10 14.43
C GLY A 169 14.46 -8.15 14.44
N ALA A 170 13.78 -8.40 13.29
CA ALA A 170 12.74 -9.42 13.10
C ALA A 170 11.59 -9.35 14.13
N LYS A 171 11.33 -8.15 14.69
CA LYS A 171 10.30 -7.95 15.71
C LYS A 171 9.06 -7.27 15.13
N LYS A 172 7.90 -7.72 15.59
CA LYS A 172 6.66 -7.00 15.35
C LYS A 172 6.73 -5.63 16.03
N THR A 173 6.50 -4.57 15.27
CA THR A 173 6.44 -3.21 15.81
C THR A 173 5.00 -2.78 15.94
N CYS A 174 4.61 -2.38 17.16
CA CYS A 174 3.27 -1.85 17.43
C CYS A 174 3.40 -0.44 17.99
N GLY A 175 2.55 0.46 17.50
CA GLY A 175 2.50 1.81 18.03
C GLY A 175 1.93 2.83 17.06
N ILE A 176 1.92 4.09 17.48
CA ILE A 176 1.49 5.23 16.70
C ILE A 176 2.73 5.90 16.13
N ARG A 177 2.70 6.19 14.85
CA ARG A 177 3.77 6.88 14.14
C ARG A 177 3.23 8.11 13.43
N ARG A 178 4.13 9.00 13.05
CA ARG A 178 3.81 10.18 12.25
C ARG A 178 4.33 9.97 10.84
N VAL A 179 3.50 10.33 9.88
CA VAL A 179 3.88 10.31 8.45
C VAL A 179 3.57 11.65 7.83
N ARG A 180 4.42 12.06 6.91
CA ARG A 180 4.28 13.29 6.13
C ARG A 180 4.01 12.93 4.67
N ILE A 181 3.01 13.57 4.08
CA ILE A 181 2.70 13.39 2.67
C ILE A 181 3.82 13.92 1.81
N SER A 182 4.41 13.05 1.00
CA SER A 182 5.53 13.37 0.11
C SER A 182 5.08 13.75 -1.29
N SER A 183 3.90 13.25 -1.72
CA SER A 183 3.37 13.52 -3.06
C SER A 183 1.85 13.42 -3.07
N ASN A 184 1.22 14.24 -3.90
CA ASN A 184 -0.22 14.17 -4.22
C ASN A 184 -0.47 13.72 -5.67
N LEU A 185 0.42 12.91 -6.24
CA LEU A 185 0.30 12.34 -7.58
C LEU A 185 -1.02 11.57 -7.77
N SER A 186 -1.48 10.91 -6.73
CA SER A 186 -2.52 9.90 -6.76
C SER A 186 -3.92 10.49 -6.58
N PRO A 187 -4.96 9.94 -7.28
CA PRO A 187 -6.35 10.23 -6.96
C PRO A 187 -6.70 9.94 -5.49
N TRP A 188 -6.06 8.97 -4.86
CA TRP A 188 -6.22 8.66 -3.45
C TRP A 188 -5.88 9.84 -2.53
N PHE A 189 -5.04 10.76 -3.01
CA PHE A 189 -4.55 11.92 -2.25
C PHE A 189 -5.10 13.26 -2.75
N ASN A 190 -6.20 13.24 -3.53
CA ASN A 190 -6.86 14.48 -3.98
C ASN A 190 -7.38 15.38 -2.84
N GLY A 191 -7.53 14.82 -1.65
CA GLY A 191 -8.02 15.54 -0.45
C GLY A 191 -6.93 16.08 0.46
N VAL A 192 -5.65 15.85 0.18
CA VAL A 192 -4.52 16.26 1.03
C VAL A 192 -3.50 17.08 0.25
N LYS A 193 -2.64 17.78 0.97
CA LYS A 193 -1.53 18.56 0.42
C LYS A 193 -0.20 17.89 0.73
N THR A 194 0.76 18.09 -0.13
CA THR A 194 2.16 17.75 0.15
C THR A 194 2.62 18.49 1.39
N GLY A 195 3.20 17.78 2.34
CA GLY A 195 3.61 18.33 3.63
C GLY A 195 2.61 18.11 4.77
N ASP A 196 1.36 17.76 4.50
CA ASP A 196 0.41 17.41 5.56
C ASP A 196 0.93 16.23 6.39
N VAL A 197 0.69 16.28 7.70
CA VAL A 197 1.16 15.28 8.66
C VAL A 197 -0.02 14.53 9.25
N PHE A 198 0.07 13.21 9.24
CA PHE A 198 -0.95 12.32 9.81
C PHE A 198 -0.33 11.33 10.80
N LYS A 199 -1.17 10.86 11.71
CA LYS A 199 -0.86 9.75 12.60
C LYS A 199 -1.37 8.45 11.99
N VAL A 200 -0.53 7.42 12.09
CA VAL A 200 -0.81 6.08 11.57
C VAL A 200 -0.49 5.02 12.61
N GLN A 201 -1.18 3.91 12.54
CA GLN A 201 -0.88 2.75 13.38
C GLN A 201 0.05 1.79 12.65
N THR A 202 1.11 1.38 13.34
CA THR A 202 1.95 0.26 12.93
C THR A 202 1.61 -0.96 13.77
N SER A 203 1.47 -2.12 13.15
CA SER A 203 1.24 -3.39 13.82
C SER A 203 1.75 -4.54 12.95
N GLU A 204 2.94 -4.34 12.36
CA GLU A 204 3.47 -5.23 11.33
C GLU A 204 4.76 -5.88 11.78
N LYS A 205 4.96 -7.14 11.35
CA LYS A 205 6.24 -7.84 11.38
C LYS A 205 7.04 -7.54 10.11
N ASP A 206 6.33 -7.49 8.97
CA ASP A 206 6.87 -7.23 7.64
C ASP A 206 6.46 -5.82 7.20
N GLY A 207 7.04 -4.79 7.79
CA GLY A 207 6.74 -3.38 7.51
C GLY A 207 7.91 -2.60 6.90
N ARG A 208 9.05 -3.26 6.66
CA ARG A 208 10.26 -2.66 6.13
C ARG A 208 10.22 -2.60 4.62
N PHE A 209 10.10 -1.41 4.07
CA PHE A 209 10.21 -1.20 2.64
C PHE A 209 11.69 -1.19 2.22
N VAL A 210 12.04 -2.11 1.32
CA VAL A 210 13.40 -2.29 0.79
C VAL A 210 13.37 -2.03 -0.71
N ILE A 211 14.34 -1.28 -1.21
CA ILE A 211 14.40 -0.85 -2.60
C ILE A 211 15.85 -0.59 -3.01
N SER A 212 16.20 -0.84 -4.28
CA SER A 212 17.50 -0.43 -4.80
C SER A 212 17.62 1.10 -4.87
N LYS A 213 18.83 1.63 -4.67
CA LYS A 213 19.07 3.09 -4.70
C LYS A 213 18.61 3.71 -6.02
N ALA A 214 18.95 3.08 -7.15
CA ALA A 214 18.58 3.57 -8.47
C ALA A 214 17.05 3.66 -8.66
N LEU A 215 16.31 2.65 -8.19
CA LEU A 215 14.84 2.68 -8.26
C LEU A 215 14.26 3.71 -7.28
N SER A 216 14.82 3.82 -6.08
CA SER A 216 14.40 4.84 -5.10
C SER A 216 14.50 6.24 -5.68
N ASP A 217 15.65 6.58 -6.26
CA ASP A 217 15.86 7.88 -6.91
C ASP A 217 14.86 8.14 -8.04
N ALA A 218 14.56 7.09 -8.83
CA ALA A 218 13.56 7.19 -9.89
C ALA A 218 12.15 7.44 -9.36
N LEU A 219 11.74 6.76 -8.27
CA LEU A 219 10.43 6.97 -7.62
C LEU A 219 10.31 8.37 -7.03
N ILE A 220 11.38 8.87 -6.41
CA ILE A 220 11.44 10.23 -5.86
C ILE A 220 11.21 11.26 -6.96
N VAL A 221 11.98 11.19 -8.04
CA VAL A 221 11.87 12.15 -9.16
C VAL A 221 10.49 12.13 -9.82
N LYS A 222 9.86 10.94 -9.92
CA LYS A 222 8.53 10.78 -10.51
C LYS A 222 7.38 11.13 -9.56
N GLY A 223 7.66 11.44 -8.29
CA GLY A 223 6.63 11.70 -7.28
C GLY A 223 5.83 10.47 -6.86
N GLN A 224 6.39 9.29 -7.01
CA GLN A 224 5.72 8.03 -6.66
C GLN A 224 5.83 7.70 -5.15
N VAL A 225 6.63 8.40 -4.37
CA VAL A 225 6.67 8.27 -2.91
C VAL A 225 5.44 8.96 -2.32
N ALA A 226 4.58 8.19 -1.68
CA ALA A 226 3.32 8.68 -1.12
C ALA A 226 3.53 9.45 0.18
N ALA A 227 4.19 8.83 1.13
CA ALA A 227 4.44 9.39 2.46
C ALA A 227 5.76 8.86 3.04
N GLN A 228 6.33 9.62 3.97
CA GLN A 228 7.53 9.27 4.72
C GLN A 228 7.25 9.28 6.22
N TYR A 229 7.90 8.36 6.96
CA TYR A 229 7.97 8.42 8.42
C TYR A 229 8.79 9.63 8.85
N ILE A 230 8.31 10.34 9.89
CA ILE A 230 8.93 11.56 10.40
C ILE A 230 9.13 11.53 11.92
N ASP A 231 10.11 12.27 12.38
CA ASP A 231 10.36 12.54 13.80
C ASP A 231 9.36 13.54 14.39
N LEU A 232 9.61 13.97 15.63
CA LEU A 232 8.77 14.97 16.31
C LEU A 232 8.94 16.39 15.76
N ASN A 233 9.98 16.65 14.98
CA ASN A 233 10.28 17.94 14.35
C ASN A 233 9.85 17.98 12.86
N ASP A 234 9.06 17.00 12.42
CA ASP A 234 8.57 16.86 11.03
C ASP A 234 9.66 16.55 9.99
N ASN A 235 10.81 16.04 10.42
CA ASN A 235 11.88 15.61 9.54
C ASN A 235 11.77 14.13 9.23
N ALA A 236 11.89 13.78 7.94
CA ALA A 236 11.99 12.39 7.52
C ALA A 236 13.21 11.73 8.13
N THR A 237 13.05 10.57 8.74
CA THR A 237 14.13 9.95 9.52
C THR A 237 14.21 8.44 9.32
N MET A 238 15.43 7.95 9.34
CA MET A 238 15.74 6.52 9.34
C MET A 238 15.77 5.93 10.76
N GLU A 239 15.68 6.78 11.78
CA GLU A 239 15.84 6.37 13.17
C GLU A 239 14.64 5.61 13.72
N THR A 240 14.90 4.55 14.45
CA THR A 240 13.96 3.96 15.40
C THR A 240 13.87 4.90 16.63
N PRO A 241 12.69 5.20 17.18
CA PRO A 241 11.39 4.55 16.98
C PRO A 241 10.48 5.16 15.89
N TYR A 242 10.91 6.16 15.17
CA TYR A 242 10.07 6.90 14.22
C TYR A 242 9.82 6.11 12.93
N ASN A 243 10.85 5.46 12.40
CA ASN A 243 10.81 4.53 11.28
C ASN A 243 10.97 3.09 11.80
N PRO A 244 9.91 2.48 12.33
CA PRO A 244 10.03 1.30 13.19
C PRO A 244 10.45 0.03 12.45
N GLY A 245 10.19 -0.04 11.15
CA GLY A 245 10.61 -1.16 10.31
C GLY A 245 12.02 -0.99 9.75
N GLY A 246 12.56 0.22 9.73
CA GLY A 246 13.79 0.55 9.03
C GLY A 246 13.60 0.67 7.52
N SER A 247 12.47 1.22 7.07
CA SER A 247 12.16 1.44 5.65
C SER A 247 13.13 2.40 4.99
N ALA A 248 13.59 2.06 3.79
CA ALA A 248 14.49 2.89 2.99
C ALA A 248 13.92 4.29 2.76
N GLU A 249 14.74 5.34 2.84
CA GLU A 249 14.36 6.75 2.68
C GLU A 249 13.14 7.16 3.53
N ALA A 250 12.91 6.46 4.65
CA ALA A 250 11.74 6.61 5.51
C ALA A 250 10.40 6.38 4.79
N ILE A 251 10.37 5.70 3.65
CA ILE A 251 9.17 5.50 2.83
C ILE A 251 8.15 4.63 3.59
N GLU A 252 6.93 5.14 3.75
CA GLU A 252 5.78 4.44 4.32
C GLU A 252 4.92 3.78 3.26
N GLY A 253 4.81 4.40 2.08
CA GLY A 253 4.01 3.90 0.98
C GLY A 253 4.37 4.56 -0.34
N ILE A 254 3.94 3.92 -1.44
CA ILE A 254 4.24 4.36 -2.79
C ILE A 254 3.02 4.26 -3.73
N PHE A 255 3.13 4.93 -4.88
CA PHE A 255 2.16 4.90 -5.97
C PHE A 255 2.70 4.20 -7.22
N SER A 256 1.80 3.73 -8.08
CA SER A 256 2.11 3.46 -9.49
C SER A 256 2.44 4.76 -10.23
N PRO A 257 3.06 4.69 -11.44
CA PRO A 257 3.43 5.89 -12.20
C PRO A 257 2.25 6.83 -12.51
N ASP A 258 1.07 6.26 -12.67
CA ASP A 258 -0.19 6.99 -12.90
C ASP A 258 -0.94 7.35 -11.61
N GLY A 259 -0.47 6.86 -10.46
CA GLY A 259 -1.03 7.10 -9.14
C GLY A 259 -2.30 6.31 -8.82
N ARG A 260 -2.80 5.43 -9.71
CA ARG A 260 -4.03 4.68 -9.49
C ARG A 260 -3.89 3.51 -8.53
N ILE A 261 -2.70 2.96 -8.42
CA ILE A 261 -2.37 1.94 -7.43
C ILE A 261 -1.63 2.61 -6.28
N TYR A 262 -2.13 2.41 -5.07
CA TYR A 262 -1.51 2.88 -3.84
C TYR A 262 -1.24 1.72 -2.90
N GLY A 263 -0.02 1.62 -2.44
CA GLY A 263 0.41 0.64 -1.44
C GLY A 263 1.03 1.31 -0.22
N ARG A 264 0.69 0.81 0.95
CA ARG A 264 1.21 1.29 2.23
C ARG A 264 1.48 0.16 3.22
N ALA A 265 2.53 0.34 4.02
CA ALA A 265 2.91 -0.63 5.05
C ALA A 265 2.02 -0.53 6.30
N THR A 266 1.58 0.69 6.66
CA THR A 266 0.80 0.94 7.88
C THR A 266 -0.68 0.65 7.70
N ARG A 267 -1.35 0.31 8.79
CA ARG A 267 -2.79 0.07 8.81
C ARG A 267 -3.59 1.37 8.88
N PHE A 268 -4.84 1.32 8.45
CA PHE A 268 -5.77 2.41 8.68
C PHE A 268 -6.28 2.36 10.11
N SER A 269 -6.03 3.44 10.84
CA SER A 269 -6.55 3.61 12.18
C SER A 269 -8.06 3.71 12.15
N ARG A 270 -8.71 3.14 13.13
CA ARG A 270 -10.11 3.44 13.38
C ARG A 270 -10.23 4.92 13.73
N VAL A 271 -11.08 5.65 13.01
CA VAL A 271 -11.34 7.06 13.25
C VAL A 271 -12.79 7.21 13.69
N SER A 272 -12.99 7.71 14.90
CA SER A 272 -14.29 8.10 15.43
C SER A 272 -14.09 9.20 16.46
N ASP A 273 -15.16 9.95 16.73
CA ASP A 273 -15.14 10.97 17.75
C ASP A 273 -14.70 10.39 19.09
N HIS A 274 -13.90 11.13 19.81
CA HIS A 274 -13.34 10.75 21.13
C HIS A 274 -12.38 9.55 21.12
N LEU A 275 -11.97 9.06 19.94
CA LEU A 275 -10.88 8.09 19.85
C LEU A 275 -9.56 8.85 19.78
N TYR A 276 -8.58 8.42 20.55
CA TYR A 276 -7.23 9.03 20.61
C TYR A 276 -7.17 10.46 21.17
N GLU A 277 -8.08 10.86 22.06
CA GLU A 277 -8.08 12.19 22.69
C GLU A 277 -6.72 12.54 23.33
N ASN A 278 -6.04 11.53 23.90
CA ASN A 278 -4.71 11.70 24.50
C ASN A 278 -3.55 11.73 23.49
N VAL A 279 -3.85 11.62 22.19
CA VAL A 279 -2.84 11.62 21.13
C VAL A 279 -3.25 12.65 20.06
N PRO A 280 -2.99 13.94 20.30
CA PRO A 280 -3.44 15.01 19.43
C PRO A 280 -2.83 14.92 18.04
N GLY A 281 -3.55 15.34 17.03
CA GLY A 281 -3.14 15.41 15.61
C GLY A 281 -4.13 14.74 14.68
N GLU A 282 -3.87 14.86 13.37
CA GLU A 282 -4.75 14.37 12.33
C GLU A 282 -4.53 12.85 12.09
N TRP A 283 -5.65 12.14 11.95
CA TRP A 283 -5.67 10.70 11.74
C TRP A 283 -6.26 10.28 10.40
N ASP A 284 -6.95 11.20 9.73
CA ASP A 284 -7.71 10.91 8.53
C ASP A 284 -7.23 11.71 7.32
N ALA A 285 -6.41 11.08 6.49
CA ALA A 285 -5.93 11.63 5.22
C ALA A 285 -7.00 11.65 4.10
N LYS A 286 -8.27 11.40 4.41
CA LYS A 286 -9.39 11.43 3.44
C LYS A 286 -9.18 10.54 2.21
N ILE A 287 -8.45 9.43 2.37
CA ILE A 287 -8.09 8.52 1.28
C ILE A 287 -9.33 7.87 0.67
N PHE A 288 -10.26 7.42 1.51
CA PHE A 288 -11.48 6.74 1.07
C PHE A 288 -12.41 7.68 0.32
N GLU A 289 -12.60 8.89 0.85
CA GLU A 289 -13.38 9.95 0.20
C GLU A 289 -12.76 10.36 -1.12
N SER A 290 -11.43 10.49 -1.17
CA SER A 290 -10.70 10.84 -2.39
C SER A 290 -10.84 9.78 -3.46
N GLY A 291 -10.67 8.49 -3.11
CA GLY A 291 -10.84 7.38 -4.02
C GLY A 291 -12.27 7.24 -4.56
N VAL A 292 -13.29 7.51 -3.73
CA VAL A 292 -14.69 7.51 -4.17
C VAL A 292 -15.01 8.72 -5.05
N LYS A 293 -14.51 9.90 -4.69
CA LYS A 293 -14.71 11.14 -5.47
C LYS A 293 -14.03 11.10 -6.84
N TYR A 294 -13.02 10.26 -7.02
CA TYR A 294 -12.36 10.08 -8.30
C TYR A 294 -13.34 9.64 -9.41
N PHE A 295 -14.39 8.89 -9.06
CA PHE A 295 -15.43 8.39 -9.97
C PHE A 295 -16.71 9.24 -9.99
N LYS A 296 -16.79 10.30 -9.24
CA LYS A 296 -17.94 11.21 -9.17
C LYS A 296 -17.62 12.50 -9.91
#